data_50a142abf43447a5a1648493ef7182b7
#
_entry.id   50a142abf43447a5a1648493ef7182b7
#
_cell.length_a   1.000
_cell.length_b   1.000
_cell.length_c   1.000
_cell.angle_alpha   90.00
_cell.angle_beta   90.00
_cell.angle_gamma   90.00
#
_symmetry.space_group_name_H-M   'P 1'
#
loop_
_entity.id
_entity.type
_entity.pdbx_description
1 polymer ?
#
loop_
_entity_poly.entity_id
_entity_poly.type
_entity_poly.pdbx_seq_one_letter_code
_entity_poly.pdbx_strand_id
1 'polypeptide(L)'
;MNNNEWTKLIKEGRVAISDTLAFTHSEASNSCFSPDRGFFYTVYTASRRNYGESHDVLAFNITPVCQPHRSITKVITEIGVDFPLKDTRKILCPNCFYYTTDEVLYNAKTHFGQNADIYHGFVRITIEVDGKKHYYTDYDTVNDTFSEFKPLKVLFHGEITHLTGEIFKAYLEENGCTDYNSRECDEELILSDKFKLHSDGYRYILATAAWAWPALMRLKAGSDVMEFVGVIKHSAQYEAQSAILNGKIYAVLRGAVDNDFFISDDMGKTFRPIGRINFNTTRPQLFTYRDQIYIAVSKKGVEPNYVRDGRNNLLLLRGEGDDIGQYEQVFHVSDPYGMVYYDISEYKGRLFMFWSSADLYVDKNPQAKDLLWFVALGEIE
;
A
#
# COMPACT_ATOMS: atom_id res chain seq x y z
N MET A 1 -16.10 4.61 20.76
CA MET A 1 -15.10 5.63 21.22
C MET A 1 -15.45 6.98 20.59
N ASN A 2 -15.37 8.09 21.34
CA ASN A 2 -15.54 9.43 20.78
C ASN A 2 -14.21 9.97 20.17
N ASN A 3 -14.28 11.13 19.51
CA ASN A 3 -13.11 11.69 18.79
C ASN A 3 -11.92 12.01 19.71
N ASN A 4 -12.17 12.39 20.98
CA ASN A 4 -11.11 12.66 21.95
C ASN A 4 -10.39 11.39 22.39
N GLU A 5 -11.12 10.29 22.55
CA GLU A 5 -10.57 8.97 22.88
C GLU A 5 -9.71 8.44 21.72
N TRP A 6 -10.18 8.57 20.48
CA TRP A 6 -9.40 8.25 19.30
C TRP A 6 -8.12 9.08 19.19
N THR A 7 -8.23 10.40 19.42
CA THR A 7 -7.09 11.31 19.41
C THR A 7 -6.05 10.91 20.46
N LYS A 8 -6.50 10.59 21.67
CA LYS A 8 -5.64 10.14 22.75
C LYS A 8 -4.94 8.83 22.40
N LEU A 9 -5.69 7.85 21.92
CA LEU A 9 -5.15 6.54 21.53
C LEU A 9 -4.04 6.68 20.47
N ILE A 10 -4.28 7.44 19.41
CA ILE A 10 -3.32 7.62 18.32
C ILE A 10 -2.08 8.40 18.80
N LYS A 11 -2.23 9.42 19.64
CA LYS A 11 -1.11 10.25 20.12
C LYS A 11 -0.30 9.60 21.23
N GLU A 12 -0.94 8.95 22.17
CA GLU A 12 -0.30 8.38 23.36
C GLU A 12 0.03 6.89 23.22
N GLY A 13 -0.75 6.15 22.41
CA GLY A 13 -0.56 4.72 22.18
C GLY A 13 0.37 4.37 21.02
N ARG A 14 0.83 5.37 20.26
CA ARG A 14 1.73 5.13 19.12
C ARG A 14 3.13 4.74 19.54
N VAL A 15 3.75 3.91 18.72
CA VAL A 15 5.14 3.47 18.86
C VAL A 15 5.88 3.78 17.56
N ALA A 16 7.05 4.41 17.67
CA ALA A 16 7.97 4.54 16.54
C ALA A 16 8.60 3.18 16.24
N ILE A 17 8.46 2.71 15.01
CA ILE A 17 8.91 1.38 14.59
C ILE A 17 10.05 1.42 13.59
N SER A 18 10.35 2.56 12.96
CA SER A 18 11.54 2.72 12.13
C SER A 18 12.77 3.06 12.98
N ASP A 19 13.95 2.71 12.47
CA ASP A 19 15.22 3.09 13.08
C ASP A 19 15.49 4.58 12.86
N THR A 20 15.28 5.36 13.90
CA THR A 20 15.42 6.82 13.87
C THR A 20 16.88 7.30 13.85
N LEU A 21 17.82 6.42 14.17
CA LEU A 21 19.23 6.79 14.22
C LEU A 21 19.88 6.74 12.83
N ALA A 22 19.39 5.85 11.97
CA ALA A 22 19.95 5.64 10.65
C ALA A 22 19.23 6.42 9.53
N PHE A 23 17.96 6.79 9.73
CA PHE A 23 17.13 7.36 8.68
C PHE A 23 16.50 8.67 9.10
N THR A 24 16.54 9.64 8.20
CA THR A 24 15.96 10.98 8.42
C THR A 24 14.64 11.19 7.68
N HIS A 25 14.30 10.30 6.75
CA HIS A 25 13.05 10.33 5.98
C HIS A 25 12.57 8.91 5.72
N SER A 26 11.29 8.67 5.95
CA SER A 26 10.67 7.37 5.74
C SER A 26 9.31 7.54 5.10
N GLU A 27 9.14 7.00 3.89
CA GLU A 27 7.84 6.91 3.23
C GLU A 27 7.37 5.46 3.25
N ALA A 28 6.40 5.18 4.12
CA ALA A 28 5.75 3.89 4.15
C ALA A 28 4.73 3.79 3.03
N SER A 29 4.62 2.62 2.44
CA SER A 29 3.58 2.35 1.49
C SER A 29 2.50 1.44 2.06
N ASN A 30 2.79 0.17 2.19
CA ASN A 30 1.79 -0.81 2.62
C ASN A 30 2.40 -1.83 3.57
N SER A 31 1.55 -2.43 4.40
CA SER A 31 1.91 -3.53 5.28
C SER A 31 1.16 -4.81 4.92
N CYS A 32 1.71 -5.95 5.28
CA CYS A 32 1.00 -7.21 5.32
C CYS A 32 1.19 -7.89 6.68
N PHE A 33 0.31 -8.82 7.00
CA PHE A 33 0.29 -9.50 8.28
C PHE A 33 0.51 -11.00 8.11
N SER A 34 1.33 -11.61 8.98
CA SER A 34 1.48 -13.06 9.07
C SER A 34 0.69 -13.59 10.26
N PRO A 35 -0.44 -14.27 10.03
CA PRO A 35 -1.33 -14.73 11.10
C PRO A 35 -0.71 -15.82 11.98
N ASP A 36 0.19 -16.62 11.44
CA ASP A 36 0.90 -17.71 12.12
C ASP A 36 2.00 -17.19 13.05
N ARG A 37 2.61 -16.04 12.72
CA ARG A 37 3.72 -15.48 13.49
C ARG A 37 3.34 -14.31 14.37
N GLY A 38 2.24 -13.63 14.07
CA GLY A 38 1.81 -12.44 14.79
C GLY A 38 2.70 -11.23 14.50
N PHE A 39 3.21 -11.12 13.26
CA PHE A 39 4.01 -10.00 12.80
C PHE A 39 3.33 -9.22 11.69
N PHE A 40 3.47 -7.90 11.73
CA PHE A 40 3.29 -7.05 10.56
C PHE A 40 4.64 -6.84 9.87
N TYR A 41 4.60 -6.84 8.56
CA TYR A 41 5.73 -6.52 7.68
C TYR A 41 5.39 -5.26 6.90
N THR A 42 6.30 -4.29 6.92
CA THR A 42 6.12 -3.02 6.22
C THR A 42 7.36 -2.71 5.41
N VAL A 43 7.21 -2.38 4.14
CA VAL A 43 8.29 -1.92 3.28
C VAL A 43 8.17 -0.42 3.06
N TYR A 44 9.29 0.27 3.01
CA TYR A 44 9.34 1.72 2.79
C TYR A 44 10.68 2.14 2.21
N THR A 45 10.69 3.32 1.60
CA THR A 45 11.95 3.97 1.22
C THR A 45 12.38 4.92 2.31
N ALA A 46 13.68 5.04 2.54
CA ALA A 46 14.25 5.90 3.55
C ALA A 46 15.50 6.61 3.06
N SER A 47 15.80 7.77 3.63
CA SER A 47 17.01 8.54 3.35
C SER A 47 17.91 8.60 4.59
N ARG A 48 19.21 8.42 4.38
CA ARG A 48 20.24 8.62 5.40
C ARG A 48 20.72 10.07 5.50
N ARG A 49 20.35 10.90 4.53
CA ARG A 49 20.80 12.30 4.44
C ARG A 49 19.70 13.25 4.83
N ASN A 50 20.08 14.36 5.42
CA ASN A 50 19.15 15.45 5.69
C ASN A 50 18.51 15.88 4.38
N TYR A 51 17.21 15.78 4.36
CA TYR A 51 16.24 16.23 3.41
C TYR A 51 16.76 16.62 2.01
N GLY A 52 16.40 15.85 1.07
CA GLY A 52 16.57 16.07 -0.36
C GLY A 52 15.85 14.93 -1.08
N GLU A 53 15.49 15.09 -2.29
CA GLU A 53 14.66 14.21 -3.11
C GLU A 53 15.18 12.77 -3.32
N SER A 54 16.19 12.33 -2.59
CA SER A 54 16.82 11.01 -2.76
C SER A 54 16.41 10.05 -1.64
N HIS A 55 15.66 9.03 -2.00
CA HIS A 55 15.52 7.83 -1.20
C HIS A 55 16.80 6.99 -1.39
N ASP A 56 17.58 6.83 -0.34
CA ASP A 56 18.90 6.18 -0.43
C ASP A 56 18.81 4.66 -0.22
N VAL A 57 17.79 4.20 0.48
CA VAL A 57 17.64 2.78 0.84
C VAL A 57 16.20 2.30 0.71
N LEU A 58 16.04 1.04 0.36
CA LEU A 58 14.82 0.29 0.53
C LEU A 58 14.89 -0.45 1.86
N ALA A 59 13.99 -0.13 2.76
CA ALA A 59 13.95 -0.67 4.12
C ALA A 59 12.71 -1.55 4.34
N PHE A 60 12.84 -2.47 5.28
CA PHE A 60 11.81 -3.43 5.64
C PHE A 60 11.71 -3.49 7.17
N ASN A 61 10.51 -3.39 7.69
CA ASN A 61 10.25 -3.44 9.11
C ASN A 61 9.43 -4.67 9.47
N ILE A 62 9.82 -5.31 10.56
CA ILE A 62 9.15 -6.46 11.17
C ILE A 62 8.63 -6.01 12.53
N THR A 63 7.31 -5.86 12.66
CA THR A 63 6.67 -5.37 13.87
C THR A 63 5.88 -6.47 14.57
N PRO A 64 6.33 -6.94 15.75
CA PRO A 64 5.55 -7.86 16.58
C PRO A 64 4.28 -7.18 17.11
N VAL A 65 3.10 -7.74 16.87
CA VAL A 65 1.82 -7.16 17.32
C VAL A 65 1.78 -6.98 18.84
N CYS A 66 2.27 -7.96 19.59
CA CYS A 66 2.24 -7.93 21.06
C CYS A 66 3.30 -7.02 21.69
N GLN A 67 4.35 -6.69 20.95
CA GLN A 67 5.51 -5.92 21.44
C GLN A 67 6.06 -5.00 20.33
N PRO A 68 5.30 -4.02 19.86
CA PRO A 68 5.68 -3.20 18.71
C PRO A 68 6.98 -2.39 18.93
N HIS A 69 7.33 -2.11 20.19
CA HIS A 69 8.61 -1.47 20.54
C HIS A 69 9.84 -2.36 20.27
N ARG A 70 9.65 -3.64 19.96
CA ARG A 70 10.69 -4.57 19.53
C ARG A 70 10.75 -4.74 18.01
N SER A 71 10.24 -3.79 17.28
CA SER A 71 10.34 -3.79 15.81
C SER A 71 11.79 -3.82 15.35
N ILE A 72 12.02 -4.55 14.27
CA ILE A 72 13.34 -4.68 13.65
C ILE A 72 13.28 -4.07 12.26
N THR A 73 14.21 -3.17 11.98
CA THR A 73 14.39 -2.60 10.63
C THR A 73 15.56 -3.28 9.94
N LYS A 74 15.34 -3.70 8.71
CA LYS A 74 16.36 -4.26 7.81
C LYS A 74 16.50 -3.38 6.59
N VAL A 75 17.71 -3.21 6.10
CA VAL A 75 17.96 -2.66 4.77
C VAL A 75 17.90 -3.82 3.79
N ILE A 76 16.99 -3.73 2.82
CA ILE A 76 16.91 -4.71 1.72
C ILE A 76 18.05 -4.45 0.75
N THR A 77 18.20 -3.18 0.34
CA THR A 77 19.23 -2.75 -0.59
C THR A 77 19.45 -1.24 -0.54
N GLU A 78 20.59 -0.80 -1.03
CA GLU A 78 20.90 0.61 -1.29
C GLU A 78 20.51 0.95 -2.73
N ILE A 79 19.74 2.04 -2.90
CA ILE A 79 19.28 2.49 -4.20
C ILE A 79 20.47 2.97 -5.03
N GLY A 80 20.55 2.52 -6.27
CA GLY A 80 21.66 2.83 -7.18
C GLY A 80 22.93 1.96 -7.01
N VAL A 81 22.89 0.94 -6.14
CA VAL A 81 24.05 0.07 -5.88
C VAL A 81 23.85 -1.32 -6.47
N ASP A 82 22.72 -1.97 -6.18
CA ASP A 82 22.45 -3.35 -6.57
C ASP A 82 21.53 -3.47 -7.81
N PHE A 83 21.67 -4.56 -8.56
CA PHE A 83 20.72 -4.88 -9.62
C PHE A 83 19.37 -5.32 -9.00
N PRO A 84 18.21 -4.84 -9.53
CA PRO A 84 18.04 -4.00 -10.74
C PRO A 84 18.27 -2.50 -10.47
N LEU A 85 18.78 -2.13 -9.33
CA LEU A 85 18.82 -0.77 -8.80
C LEU A 85 20.14 -0.04 -9.09
N LYS A 86 21.13 -0.73 -9.63
CA LYS A 86 22.49 -0.21 -9.83
C LYS A 86 22.56 1.12 -10.59
N ASP A 87 21.72 1.34 -11.57
CA ASP A 87 21.67 2.58 -12.35
C ASP A 87 20.42 3.42 -12.09
N THR A 88 19.58 3.02 -11.13
CA THR A 88 18.36 3.75 -10.80
C THR A 88 18.64 4.89 -9.84
N ARG A 89 17.87 5.96 -9.97
CA ARG A 89 17.89 7.10 -9.04
C ARG A 89 16.72 7.10 -8.09
N LYS A 90 15.70 6.28 -8.36
CA LYS A 90 14.43 6.33 -7.65
C LYS A 90 13.75 4.97 -7.63
N ILE A 91 13.30 4.57 -6.44
CA ILE A 91 12.30 3.52 -6.27
C ILE A 91 11.00 4.20 -5.90
N LEU A 92 9.94 3.87 -6.60
CA LEU A 92 8.59 4.30 -6.28
C LEU A 92 7.78 3.12 -5.76
N CYS A 93 6.79 3.44 -4.93
CA CYS A 93 5.75 2.53 -4.49
C CYS A 93 6.25 1.15 -4.05
N PRO A 94 7.24 1.06 -3.13
CA PRO A 94 7.58 -0.22 -2.55
C PRO A 94 6.34 -0.78 -1.86
N ASN A 95 6.04 -2.05 -2.08
CA ASN A 95 4.81 -2.66 -1.61
C ASN A 95 5.06 -4.05 -1.03
N CYS A 96 4.54 -4.31 0.17
CA CYS A 96 4.40 -5.67 0.70
C CYS A 96 3.16 -6.30 0.08
N PHE A 97 3.32 -7.10 -0.94
CA PHE A 97 2.22 -7.68 -1.69
C PHE A 97 1.34 -8.56 -0.83
N TYR A 98 1.93 -9.58 -0.29
CA TYR A 98 1.21 -10.55 0.52
C TYR A 98 2.18 -11.48 1.26
N TYR A 99 1.67 -12.08 2.30
CA TYR A 99 2.28 -13.21 2.99
C TYR A 99 1.62 -14.50 2.49
N THR A 100 2.41 -15.53 2.28
CA THR A 100 1.91 -16.86 1.91
C THR A 100 2.67 -17.97 2.61
N THR A 101 1.94 -19.00 2.98
CA THR A 101 2.48 -20.24 3.57
C THR A 101 2.12 -21.46 2.73
N ASP A 102 1.34 -21.30 1.68
CA ASP A 102 0.58 -22.40 1.05
C ASP A 102 1.47 -23.53 0.53
N GLU A 103 2.47 -23.21 -0.26
CA GLU A 103 3.36 -24.23 -0.85
C GLU A 103 4.30 -24.86 0.19
N VAL A 104 4.75 -24.06 1.14
CA VAL A 104 5.71 -24.49 2.14
C VAL A 104 5.04 -25.33 3.21
N LEU A 105 3.80 -25.03 3.57
CA LEU A 105 3.01 -25.92 4.46
C LEU A 105 2.82 -27.30 3.85
N TYR A 106 2.56 -27.38 2.56
CA TYR A 106 2.45 -28.66 1.86
C TYR A 106 3.77 -29.42 1.89
N ASN A 107 4.87 -28.77 1.55
CA ASN A 107 6.21 -29.37 1.57
C ASN A 107 6.68 -29.73 2.98
N ALA A 108 6.41 -28.94 3.98
CA ALA A 108 6.72 -29.25 5.37
C ALA A 108 5.96 -30.47 5.86
N LYS A 109 4.67 -30.62 5.54
CA LYS A 109 3.88 -31.81 5.88
C LYS A 109 4.41 -33.08 5.22
N THR A 110 4.89 -32.97 3.98
CA THR A 110 5.46 -34.15 3.27
C THR A 110 6.86 -34.50 3.73
N HIS A 111 7.68 -33.56 4.20
CA HIS A 111 9.07 -33.80 4.61
C HIS A 111 9.20 -34.22 6.09
N PHE A 112 8.39 -33.65 6.97
CA PHE A 112 8.55 -33.80 8.42
C PHE A 112 7.44 -34.63 9.09
N GLY A 113 6.46 -35.12 8.33
CA GLY A 113 5.35 -35.90 8.85
C GLY A 113 4.30 -35.06 9.58
N GLN A 114 3.33 -35.74 10.21
CA GLN A 114 2.12 -35.12 10.78
C GLN A 114 2.35 -34.19 12.00
N ASN A 115 3.56 -34.12 12.54
CA ASN A 115 3.86 -33.37 13.78
C ASN A 115 4.66 -32.07 13.55
N ALA A 116 4.84 -31.62 12.31
CA ALA A 116 5.60 -30.42 12.05
C ALA A 116 4.68 -29.20 12.00
N ASP A 117 4.49 -28.52 13.11
CA ASP A 117 3.90 -27.19 13.21
C ASP A 117 4.87 -26.07 12.72
N ILE A 118 5.66 -26.36 11.69
CA ILE A 118 6.62 -25.41 11.15
C ILE A 118 5.94 -24.66 10.00
N TYR A 119 5.58 -23.41 10.26
CA TYR A 119 5.07 -22.48 9.27
C TYR A 119 6.25 -21.77 8.61
N HIS A 120 6.48 -22.04 7.34
CA HIS A 120 7.42 -21.30 6.53
C HIS A 120 6.64 -20.30 5.66
N GLY A 121 6.85 -19.03 5.86
CA GLY A 121 6.14 -17.99 5.15
C GLY A 121 7.08 -17.08 4.37
N PHE A 122 6.56 -16.55 3.27
CA PHE A 122 7.24 -15.56 2.44
C PHE A 122 6.44 -14.27 2.40
N VAL A 123 7.13 -13.16 2.49
CA VAL A 123 6.57 -11.83 2.21
C VAL A 123 7.08 -11.38 0.87
N ARG A 124 6.20 -11.29 -0.12
CA ARG A 124 6.55 -10.73 -1.42
C ARG A 124 6.53 -9.21 -1.35
N ILE A 125 7.61 -8.62 -1.80
CA ILE A 125 7.82 -7.18 -1.87
C ILE A 125 8.00 -6.81 -3.32
N THR A 126 7.23 -5.85 -3.81
CA THR A 126 7.41 -5.30 -5.15
C THR A 126 7.97 -3.90 -5.09
N ILE A 127 8.68 -3.55 -6.12
CA ILE A 127 9.25 -2.23 -6.34
C ILE A 127 9.03 -1.79 -7.77
N GLU A 128 8.86 -0.52 -7.94
CA GLU A 128 8.89 0.16 -9.23
C GLU A 128 10.24 0.88 -9.36
N VAL A 129 10.91 0.67 -10.48
CA VAL A 129 12.23 1.24 -10.75
C VAL A 129 12.12 2.27 -11.86
N ASP A 130 12.51 3.51 -11.54
CA ASP A 130 12.49 4.68 -12.43
C ASP A 130 11.12 4.94 -13.10
N GLY A 131 10.02 4.63 -12.39
CA GLY A 131 8.66 4.83 -12.87
C GLY A 131 8.20 3.84 -13.95
N LYS A 132 9.02 2.87 -14.34
CA LYS A 132 8.81 2.14 -15.59
C LYS A 132 8.81 0.61 -15.49
N LYS A 133 9.59 0.04 -14.59
CA LYS A 133 9.82 -1.41 -14.53
C LYS A 133 9.53 -1.96 -13.15
N HIS A 134 8.83 -3.07 -13.11
CA HIS A 134 8.45 -3.71 -11.86
C HIS A 134 9.30 -4.95 -11.58
N TYR A 135 9.78 -5.03 -10.35
CA TYR A 135 10.53 -6.17 -9.82
C TYR A 135 9.92 -6.62 -8.51
N TYR A 136 10.28 -7.81 -8.07
CA TYR A 136 9.94 -8.31 -6.74
C TYR A 136 11.13 -9.02 -6.09
N THR A 137 11.11 -9.07 -4.78
CA THR A 137 11.91 -9.95 -3.95
C THR A 137 11.01 -10.62 -2.91
N ASP A 138 11.38 -11.81 -2.48
CA ASP A 138 10.67 -12.53 -1.43
C ASP A 138 11.54 -12.56 -0.17
N TYR A 139 10.96 -12.13 0.94
CA TYR A 139 11.55 -12.28 2.26
C TYR A 139 11.11 -13.62 2.86
N ASP A 140 12.07 -14.48 3.11
CA ASP A 140 11.87 -15.75 3.81
C ASP A 140 11.83 -15.48 5.33
N THR A 141 10.66 -15.71 5.94
CA THR A 141 10.43 -15.39 7.35
C THR A 141 11.08 -16.40 8.31
N VAL A 142 11.51 -17.57 7.83
CA VAL A 142 12.18 -18.59 8.62
C VAL A 142 13.69 -18.41 8.58
N ASN A 143 14.24 -18.26 7.37
CA ASN A 143 15.68 -18.11 7.17
C ASN A 143 16.15 -16.65 7.36
N ASP A 144 15.22 -15.72 7.49
CA ASP A 144 15.49 -14.30 7.71
C ASP A 144 16.33 -13.66 6.57
N THR A 145 16.02 -14.03 5.34
CA THR A 145 16.77 -13.63 4.15
C THR A 145 15.87 -13.10 3.04
N PHE A 146 16.41 -12.24 2.18
CA PHE A 146 15.75 -11.79 0.95
C PHE A 146 16.28 -12.58 -0.25
N SER A 147 15.38 -12.91 -1.18
CA SER A 147 15.80 -13.43 -2.48
C SER A 147 16.41 -12.33 -3.35
N GLU A 148 17.08 -12.71 -4.42
CA GLU A 148 17.46 -11.76 -5.47
C GLU A 148 16.21 -11.11 -6.07
N PHE A 149 16.35 -9.87 -6.57
CA PHE A 149 15.31 -9.20 -7.31
C PHE A 149 15.04 -9.89 -8.65
N LYS A 150 13.77 -10.13 -8.94
CA LYS A 150 13.29 -10.77 -10.16
C LYS A 150 12.30 -9.86 -10.87
N PRO A 151 12.27 -9.85 -12.23
CA PRO A 151 11.24 -9.14 -12.97
C PRO A 151 9.84 -9.63 -12.59
N LEU A 152 8.95 -8.71 -12.26
CA LEU A 152 7.53 -9.03 -12.14
C LEU A 152 6.97 -9.21 -13.56
N LYS A 153 6.29 -10.31 -13.81
CA LYS A 153 5.83 -10.71 -15.15
C LYS A 153 4.36 -10.39 -15.34
N VAL A 154 3.96 -10.28 -16.58
CA VAL A 154 2.55 -10.12 -16.99
C VAL A 154 2.27 -10.96 -18.22
N LEU A 155 1.08 -11.55 -18.27
CA LEU A 155 0.55 -12.17 -19.47
C LEU A 155 -0.11 -11.09 -20.33
N PHE A 156 0.46 -10.83 -21.50
CA PHE A 156 -0.05 -9.85 -22.46
C PHE A 156 0.00 -10.43 -23.88
N HIS A 157 -1.10 -10.40 -24.62
CA HIS A 157 -1.28 -11.01 -25.96
C HIS A 157 -0.84 -12.49 -26.05
N GLY A 158 -1.04 -13.25 -24.98
CA GLY A 158 -0.64 -14.66 -24.94
C GLY A 158 0.83 -14.91 -24.63
N GLU A 159 1.63 -13.86 -24.46
CA GLU A 159 3.04 -13.93 -24.12
C GLU A 159 3.29 -13.50 -22.68
N ILE A 160 4.23 -14.16 -22.01
CA ILE A 160 4.69 -13.79 -20.67
C ILE A 160 5.90 -12.87 -20.82
N THR A 161 5.75 -11.63 -20.38
CA THR A 161 6.78 -10.61 -20.47
C THR A 161 7.01 -9.89 -19.16
N HIS A 162 8.02 -9.03 -19.08
CA HIS A 162 8.27 -8.16 -17.93
C HIS A 162 7.17 -7.10 -17.81
N LEU A 163 6.59 -6.91 -16.64
CA LEU A 163 5.61 -5.84 -16.40
C LEU A 163 6.31 -4.48 -16.42
N THR A 164 5.97 -3.67 -17.41
CA THR A 164 6.52 -2.32 -17.61
C THR A 164 5.41 -1.31 -17.86
N GLY A 165 5.73 -0.02 -17.73
CA GLY A 165 4.80 1.05 -18.08
C GLY A 165 4.41 1.05 -19.55
N GLU A 166 5.29 0.65 -20.48
CA GLU A 166 4.98 0.48 -21.91
C GLU A 166 3.87 -0.54 -22.14
N ILE A 167 3.96 -1.70 -21.49
CA ILE A 167 2.92 -2.74 -21.57
C ILE A 167 1.60 -2.24 -20.97
N PHE A 168 1.67 -1.53 -19.85
CA PHE A 168 0.49 -0.96 -19.22
C PHE A 168 -0.19 0.08 -20.12
N LYS A 169 0.60 0.98 -20.71
CA LYS A 169 0.11 1.97 -21.68
C LYS A 169 -0.57 1.30 -22.88
N ALA A 170 0.08 0.31 -23.49
CA ALA A 170 -0.49 -0.44 -24.62
C ALA A 170 -1.85 -1.07 -24.24
N TYR A 171 -1.94 -1.69 -23.06
CA TYR A 171 -3.20 -2.24 -22.58
C TYR A 171 -4.29 -1.17 -22.41
N LEU A 172 -3.96 0.00 -21.87
CA LEU A 172 -4.92 1.10 -21.71
C LEU A 172 -5.40 1.66 -23.06
N GLU A 173 -4.49 1.84 -24.01
CA GLU A 173 -4.82 2.33 -25.36
C GLU A 173 -5.75 1.37 -26.11
N GLU A 174 -5.52 0.05 -26.01
CA GLU A 174 -6.39 -0.98 -26.57
C GLU A 174 -7.80 -0.98 -25.96
N ASN A 175 -7.92 -0.55 -24.71
CA ASN A 175 -9.21 -0.39 -24.03
C ASN A 175 -9.87 0.97 -24.25
N GLY A 176 -9.27 1.83 -25.11
CA GLY A 176 -9.79 3.13 -25.53
C GLY A 176 -9.42 4.29 -24.62
N CYS A 177 -8.40 4.17 -23.78
CA CYS A 177 -7.87 5.28 -23.00
C CYS A 177 -7.06 6.21 -23.93
N THR A 178 -7.63 7.38 -24.25
CA THR A 178 -6.97 8.42 -25.06
C THR A 178 -6.33 9.52 -24.21
N ASP A 179 -6.68 9.57 -22.92
CA ASP A 179 -6.28 10.64 -21.99
C ASP A 179 -4.97 10.33 -21.25
N TYR A 180 -4.22 9.35 -21.74
CA TYR A 180 -2.89 9.05 -21.23
C TYR A 180 -2.01 10.29 -21.44
N ASN A 181 -1.78 11.04 -20.37
CA ASN A 181 -1.10 12.31 -20.47
C ASN A 181 0.40 12.12 -20.74
N SER A 182 0.74 12.16 -22.01
CA SER A 182 2.10 11.98 -22.53
C SER A 182 3.14 13.02 -22.05
N ARG A 183 2.73 14.05 -21.33
CA ARG A 183 3.64 15.17 -21.04
C ARG A 183 4.52 14.97 -19.82
N GLU A 184 4.12 14.14 -18.87
CA GLU A 184 4.86 13.97 -17.61
C GLU A 184 5.24 12.51 -17.28
N CYS A 185 4.50 11.52 -17.79
CA CYS A 185 4.63 10.12 -17.35
C CYS A 185 4.35 9.11 -18.46
N ASP A 186 4.99 9.24 -19.61
CA ASP A 186 4.67 8.46 -20.84
C ASP A 186 4.73 6.93 -20.72
N GLU A 187 5.29 6.39 -19.66
CA GLU A 187 5.45 4.94 -19.47
C GLU A 187 5.40 4.57 -17.99
N GLU A 188 4.75 5.39 -17.17
CA GLU A 188 4.66 5.16 -15.74
C GLU A 188 3.62 4.09 -15.43
N LEU A 189 3.94 3.25 -14.47
CA LEU A 189 3.03 2.28 -13.90
C LEU A 189 3.26 2.21 -12.40
N ILE A 190 2.22 2.45 -11.61
CA ILE A 190 2.27 2.46 -10.16
C ILE A 190 1.35 1.39 -9.58
N LEU A 191 1.90 0.51 -8.75
CA LEU A 191 1.16 -0.45 -7.94
C LEU A 191 1.02 0.08 -6.52
N SER A 192 0.24 1.14 -6.32
CA SER A 192 0.07 1.81 -5.01
C SER A 192 -0.96 1.13 -4.10
N ASP A 193 -1.73 0.21 -4.63
CA ASP A 193 -2.74 -0.57 -3.92
C ASP A 193 -2.14 -1.79 -3.22
N LYS A 194 -2.91 -2.44 -2.32
CA LYS A 194 -2.57 -3.75 -1.76
C LYS A 194 -3.19 -4.87 -2.58
N PHE A 195 -2.54 -6.02 -2.60
CA PHE A 195 -3.17 -7.24 -3.09
C PHE A 195 -4.27 -7.71 -2.12
N LYS A 196 -5.47 -7.93 -2.64
CA LYS A 196 -6.63 -8.45 -1.92
C LYS A 196 -6.94 -9.85 -2.42
N LEU A 197 -6.92 -10.83 -1.50
CA LEU A 197 -7.31 -12.19 -1.82
C LEU A 197 -8.83 -12.25 -2.02
N HIS A 198 -9.25 -12.86 -3.12
CA HIS A 198 -10.65 -13.14 -3.42
C HIS A 198 -10.92 -14.65 -3.29
N SER A 199 -12.20 -15.01 -3.14
CA SER A 199 -12.65 -16.40 -2.97
C SER A 199 -12.39 -17.30 -4.17
N ASP A 200 -12.07 -16.74 -5.35
CA ASP A 200 -11.66 -17.48 -6.54
C ASP A 200 -10.18 -17.92 -6.53
N GLY A 201 -9.43 -17.60 -5.47
CA GLY A 201 -8.02 -17.92 -5.32
C GLY A 201 -7.05 -16.96 -6.01
N TYR A 202 -7.56 -15.87 -6.59
CA TYR A 202 -6.73 -14.79 -7.12
C TYR A 202 -6.56 -13.65 -6.11
N ARG A 203 -5.46 -12.96 -6.23
CA ARG A 203 -5.20 -11.68 -5.57
C ARG A 203 -5.35 -10.55 -6.57
N TYR A 204 -6.12 -9.54 -6.22
CA TYR A 204 -6.44 -8.39 -7.05
C TYR A 204 -5.74 -7.14 -6.57
N ILE A 205 -5.32 -6.28 -7.51
CA ILE A 205 -4.67 -4.99 -7.26
C ILE A 205 -5.04 -4.00 -8.34
N LEU A 206 -5.20 -2.72 -7.98
CA LEU A 206 -5.29 -1.64 -8.95
C LEU A 206 -3.90 -1.12 -9.32
N ALA A 207 -3.68 -1.04 -10.61
CA ALA A 207 -2.52 -0.43 -11.23
C ALA A 207 -2.92 0.93 -11.82
N THR A 208 -2.07 1.94 -11.67
CA THR A 208 -2.34 3.31 -12.10
C THR A 208 -1.14 3.92 -12.81
N ALA A 209 -1.39 4.96 -13.57
CA ALA A 209 -0.39 5.93 -14.01
C ALA A 209 -0.95 7.35 -13.83
N ALA A 210 -0.10 8.35 -13.93
CA ALA A 210 -0.53 9.74 -13.77
C ALA A 210 -1.64 10.10 -14.76
N TRP A 211 -2.79 10.51 -14.22
CA TRP A 211 -3.94 10.99 -15.00
C TRP A 211 -4.48 9.98 -16.05
N ALA A 212 -4.11 8.72 -15.92
CA ALA A 212 -4.61 7.64 -16.77
C ALA A 212 -5.77 6.90 -16.12
N TRP A 213 -6.39 6.01 -16.87
CA TRP A 213 -7.37 5.08 -16.34
C TRP A 213 -6.71 3.99 -15.50
N PRO A 214 -7.16 3.72 -14.28
CA PRO A 214 -6.69 2.57 -13.54
C PRO A 214 -7.10 1.27 -14.20
N ALA A 215 -6.21 0.28 -14.14
CA ALA A 215 -6.53 -1.08 -14.54
C ALA A 215 -6.50 -2.01 -13.33
N LEU A 216 -7.49 -2.90 -13.26
CA LEU A 216 -7.45 -4.01 -12.32
C LEU A 216 -6.58 -5.11 -12.87
N MET A 217 -5.64 -5.53 -12.07
CA MET A 217 -4.80 -6.70 -12.35
C MET A 217 -5.04 -7.78 -11.30
N ARG A 218 -4.70 -9.02 -11.64
CA ARG A 218 -4.77 -10.14 -10.71
C ARG A 218 -3.53 -11.03 -10.80
N LEU A 219 -3.28 -11.73 -9.70
CA LEU A 219 -2.20 -12.69 -9.56
C LEU A 219 -2.75 -13.96 -8.93
N LYS A 220 -2.52 -15.11 -9.56
CA LYS A 220 -2.86 -16.40 -8.96
C LYS A 220 -1.90 -16.73 -7.82
N ALA A 221 -2.37 -17.38 -6.77
CA ALA A 221 -1.52 -17.88 -5.69
C ALA A 221 -0.37 -18.76 -6.24
N GLY A 222 0.84 -18.55 -5.74
CA GLY A 222 2.04 -19.26 -6.20
C GLY A 222 2.59 -18.82 -7.57
N SER A 223 1.92 -17.91 -8.29
CA SER A 223 2.40 -17.37 -9.57
C SER A 223 3.24 -16.12 -9.38
N ASP A 224 4.12 -15.85 -10.35
CA ASP A 224 4.82 -14.56 -10.52
C ASP A 224 4.34 -13.82 -11.79
N VAL A 225 3.26 -14.31 -12.41
CA VAL A 225 2.69 -13.77 -13.65
C VAL A 225 1.36 -13.11 -13.36
N MET A 226 1.28 -11.82 -13.55
CA MET A 226 0.06 -11.02 -13.43
C MET A 226 -0.78 -11.09 -14.70
N GLU A 227 -2.07 -10.82 -14.56
CA GLU A 227 -3.01 -10.73 -15.68
C GLU A 227 -3.80 -9.43 -15.56
N PHE A 228 -4.04 -8.74 -16.67
CA PHE A 228 -5.00 -7.66 -16.76
C PHE A 228 -6.42 -8.22 -16.73
N VAL A 229 -7.34 -7.55 -16.03
CA VAL A 229 -8.75 -7.98 -15.87
C VAL A 229 -9.70 -7.00 -16.55
N GLY A 230 -9.56 -5.71 -16.26
CA GLY A 230 -10.40 -4.66 -16.81
C GLY A 230 -9.91 -3.28 -16.43
N VAL A 231 -10.57 -2.25 -16.96
CA VAL A 231 -10.21 -0.84 -16.72
C VAL A 231 -11.35 -0.08 -16.08
N ILE A 232 -11.02 0.92 -15.25
CA ILE A 232 -11.98 1.91 -14.76
C ILE A 232 -11.87 3.12 -15.68
N LYS A 233 -12.91 3.34 -16.52
CA LYS A 233 -12.92 4.42 -17.54
C LYS A 233 -13.09 5.80 -16.90
N HIS A 234 -12.15 6.16 -16.05
CA HIS A 234 -12.09 7.43 -15.35
C HIS A 234 -10.65 7.72 -14.94
N SER A 235 -10.19 8.94 -15.18
CA SER A 235 -8.80 9.32 -14.90
C SER A 235 -8.55 9.45 -13.40
N ALA A 236 -7.42 8.93 -12.94
CA ALA A 236 -6.95 9.02 -11.55
C ALA A 236 -5.61 9.72 -11.44
N GLN A 237 -5.41 10.44 -10.35
CA GLN A 237 -4.11 11.00 -10.01
C GLN A 237 -3.31 9.97 -9.20
N TYR A 238 -2.46 9.17 -9.84
CA TYR A 238 -1.50 8.22 -9.26
C TYR A 238 -2.04 7.14 -8.30
N GLU A 239 -2.94 7.48 -7.39
CA GLU A 239 -3.26 6.64 -6.24
C GLU A 239 -4.70 6.17 -6.32
N ALA A 240 -4.86 4.91 -6.69
CA ALA A 240 -6.14 4.21 -6.59
C ALA A 240 -6.00 3.07 -5.57
N GLN A 241 -7.08 2.80 -4.87
CA GLN A 241 -7.14 1.72 -3.89
C GLN A 241 -8.39 0.87 -4.12
N SER A 242 -8.29 -0.40 -3.80
CA SER A 242 -9.42 -1.32 -3.92
C SER A 242 -9.76 -1.99 -2.58
N ALA A 243 -10.96 -2.56 -2.49
CA ALA A 243 -11.38 -3.47 -1.44
C ALA A 243 -12.29 -4.53 -2.04
N ILE A 244 -12.34 -5.69 -1.41
CA ILE A 244 -13.24 -6.77 -1.82
C ILE A 244 -14.21 -7.03 -0.67
N LEU A 245 -15.51 -6.97 -0.95
CA LEU A 245 -16.56 -7.25 0.01
C LEU A 245 -17.70 -7.99 -0.68
N ASN A 246 -18.13 -9.12 -0.12
CA ASN A 246 -19.26 -9.92 -0.62
C ASN A 246 -19.16 -10.27 -2.11
N GLY A 247 -17.96 -10.61 -2.59
CA GLY A 247 -17.69 -10.96 -3.98
C GLY A 247 -17.65 -9.78 -4.96
N LYS A 248 -17.80 -8.55 -4.48
CA LYS A 248 -17.73 -7.33 -5.27
C LYS A 248 -16.37 -6.66 -5.07
N ILE A 249 -15.88 -5.97 -6.10
CA ILE A 249 -14.66 -5.17 -6.03
C ILE A 249 -15.03 -3.69 -6.01
N TYR A 250 -14.67 -3.02 -4.94
CA TYR A 250 -14.82 -1.58 -4.76
C TYR A 250 -13.50 -0.89 -5.09
N ALA A 251 -13.57 0.27 -5.67
CA ALA A 251 -12.39 1.08 -5.98
C ALA A 251 -12.61 2.54 -5.59
N VAL A 252 -11.57 3.18 -5.08
CA VAL A 252 -11.49 4.62 -4.90
C VAL A 252 -10.36 5.17 -5.74
N LEU A 253 -10.67 6.21 -6.51
CA LEU A 253 -9.72 6.90 -7.36
C LEU A 253 -9.45 8.28 -6.78
N ARG A 254 -8.17 8.60 -6.57
CA ARG A 254 -7.77 9.95 -6.18
C ARG A 254 -7.90 10.89 -7.37
N GLY A 255 -8.73 11.91 -7.25
CA GLY A 255 -8.82 13.02 -8.19
C GLY A 255 -7.96 14.21 -7.76
N ALA A 256 -8.03 15.30 -8.52
CA ALA A 256 -7.33 16.56 -8.22
C ALA A 256 -7.88 17.24 -6.95
N VAL A 257 -9.20 17.19 -6.76
CA VAL A 257 -9.92 17.88 -5.68
C VAL A 257 -10.85 16.98 -4.88
N ASP A 258 -11.21 15.81 -5.41
CA ASP A 258 -12.13 14.84 -4.81
C ASP A 258 -11.68 13.42 -5.09
N ASN A 259 -12.39 12.45 -4.49
CA ASN A 259 -12.17 11.03 -4.74
C ASN A 259 -13.45 10.41 -5.27
N ASP A 260 -13.36 9.72 -6.40
CA ASP A 260 -14.46 9.03 -7.04
C ASP A 260 -14.48 7.54 -6.68
N PHE A 261 -15.66 6.99 -6.47
CA PHE A 261 -15.87 5.59 -6.09
C PHE A 261 -16.56 4.80 -7.19
N PHE A 262 -16.08 3.58 -7.34
CA PHE A 262 -16.57 2.63 -8.34
C PHE A 262 -16.78 1.26 -7.72
N ILE A 263 -17.66 0.47 -8.33
CA ILE A 263 -17.91 -0.93 -7.98
C ILE A 263 -17.93 -1.79 -9.23
N SER A 264 -17.44 -3.01 -9.07
CA SER A 264 -17.59 -4.10 -10.05
C SER A 264 -18.35 -5.26 -9.40
N ASP A 265 -19.40 -5.71 -10.07
CA ASP A 265 -20.18 -6.88 -9.70
C ASP A 265 -19.80 -8.13 -10.54
N ASP A 266 -18.82 -8.02 -11.46
CA ASP A 266 -18.40 -9.03 -12.42
C ASP A 266 -16.91 -9.37 -12.36
N MET A 267 -16.35 -9.31 -11.16
CA MET A 267 -14.94 -9.61 -10.88
C MET A 267 -13.95 -8.66 -11.57
N GLY A 268 -14.32 -7.40 -11.74
CA GLY A 268 -13.46 -6.36 -12.25
C GLY A 268 -13.42 -6.22 -13.76
N LYS A 269 -14.28 -6.92 -14.51
CA LYS A 269 -14.37 -6.75 -15.97
C LYS A 269 -14.98 -5.40 -16.33
N THR A 270 -15.99 -4.97 -15.57
CA THR A 270 -16.63 -3.66 -15.73
C THR A 270 -16.79 -2.97 -14.38
N PHE A 271 -16.77 -1.63 -14.42
CA PHE A 271 -16.94 -0.80 -13.24
C PHE A 271 -18.00 0.27 -13.49
N ARG A 272 -18.83 0.54 -12.48
CA ARG A 272 -19.80 1.64 -12.46
C ARG A 272 -19.54 2.58 -11.32
N PRO A 273 -19.75 3.90 -11.46
CA PRO A 273 -19.62 4.86 -10.37
C PRO A 273 -20.70 4.63 -9.29
N ILE A 274 -20.33 4.85 -8.03
CA ILE A 274 -21.23 4.69 -6.87
C ILE A 274 -21.18 5.87 -5.89
N GLY A 275 -20.34 6.86 -6.09
CA GLY A 275 -20.30 8.03 -5.23
C GLY A 275 -19.00 8.82 -5.33
N ARG A 276 -18.92 9.87 -4.50
CA ARG A 276 -17.78 10.78 -4.46
C ARG A 276 -17.60 11.38 -3.08
N ILE A 277 -16.35 11.55 -2.63
CA ILE A 277 -16.02 12.43 -1.50
C ILE A 277 -15.71 13.81 -2.04
N ASN A 278 -16.59 14.78 -1.73
CA ASN A 278 -16.55 16.15 -2.25
C ASN A 278 -15.70 17.09 -1.39
N PHE A 279 -14.50 16.69 -1.02
CA PHE A 279 -13.52 17.59 -0.43
C PHE A 279 -12.10 17.17 -0.80
N ASN A 280 -11.21 18.15 -0.81
CA ASN A 280 -9.83 17.90 -1.20
C ASN A 280 -9.14 16.96 -0.22
N THR A 281 -8.67 15.83 -0.74
CA THR A 281 -8.01 14.77 0.04
C THR A 281 -6.63 14.47 -0.50
N THR A 282 -5.88 13.69 0.27
CA THR A 282 -4.65 13.05 -0.18
C THR A 282 -4.94 11.59 -0.53
N ARG A 283 -3.90 10.75 -0.65
CA ARG A 283 -4.01 9.32 -0.92
C ARG A 283 -5.11 8.69 -0.07
N PRO A 284 -6.17 8.16 -0.68
CA PRO A 284 -7.16 7.39 0.05
C PRO A 284 -6.62 6.00 0.36
N GLN A 285 -7.10 5.38 1.43
CA GLN A 285 -7.01 3.95 1.62
C GLN A 285 -8.42 3.37 1.75
N LEU A 286 -8.67 2.29 1.03
CA LEU A 286 -9.93 1.56 1.09
C LEU A 286 -9.67 0.18 1.71
N PHE A 287 -10.44 -0.18 2.75
CA PHE A 287 -10.32 -1.48 3.39
C PHE A 287 -11.68 -1.97 3.91
N THR A 288 -11.77 -3.25 4.20
CA THR A 288 -12.96 -3.86 4.79
C THR A 288 -12.73 -4.24 6.24
N TYR A 289 -13.75 -4.08 7.07
CA TYR A 289 -13.76 -4.52 8.44
C TYR A 289 -15.21 -4.83 8.89
N ARG A 290 -15.47 -6.02 9.45
CA ARG A 290 -16.78 -6.48 9.90
C ARG A 290 -17.88 -6.24 8.87
N ASP A 291 -17.66 -6.75 7.66
CA ASP A 291 -18.60 -6.67 6.52
C ASP A 291 -19.00 -5.23 6.11
N GLN A 292 -18.15 -4.26 6.41
CA GLN A 292 -18.31 -2.87 6.00
C GLN A 292 -17.07 -2.34 5.30
N ILE A 293 -17.25 -1.30 4.51
CA ILE A 293 -16.17 -0.60 3.82
C ILE A 293 -15.80 0.65 4.61
N TYR A 294 -14.51 0.82 4.80
CA TYR A 294 -13.92 1.97 5.45
C TYR A 294 -12.97 2.70 4.49
N ILE A 295 -12.94 4.01 4.63
CA ILE A 295 -12.12 4.90 3.83
C ILE A 295 -11.31 5.75 4.79
N ALA A 296 -9.99 5.64 4.70
CA ALA A 296 -9.08 6.50 5.41
C ALA A 296 -8.51 7.54 4.44
N VAL A 297 -8.64 8.82 4.78
CA VAL A 297 -8.18 9.95 3.96
C VAL A 297 -7.60 11.05 4.84
N SER A 298 -6.68 11.86 4.30
CA SER A 298 -6.32 13.14 4.90
C SER A 298 -7.09 14.25 4.21
N LYS A 299 -7.71 15.12 4.99
CA LYS A 299 -8.39 16.30 4.47
C LYS A 299 -7.40 17.44 4.32
N LYS A 300 -7.27 18.01 3.13
CA LYS A 300 -6.42 19.21 2.89
C LYS A 300 -7.01 20.46 3.54
N GLY A 301 -6.13 21.39 3.90
CA GLY A 301 -6.54 22.70 4.45
C GLY A 301 -6.95 22.67 5.92
N VAL A 302 -6.61 21.62 6.69
CA VAL A 302 -6.79 21.59 8.13
C VAL A 302 -5.60 22.24 8.83
N GLU A 303 -5.86 23.27 9.64
CA GLU A 303 -4.84 23.94 10.44
C GLU A 303 -4.51 23.17 11.75
N PRO A 304 -3.29 23.24 12.26
CA PRO A 304 -2.16 24.01 11.76
C PRO A 304 -1.49 23.34 10.55
N ASN A 305 -1.21 24.14 9.52
CA ASN A 305 -0.64 23.67 8.26
C ASN A 305 0.90 23.61 8.33
N TYR A 306 1.43 22.71 9.15
CA TYR A 306 2.89 22.51 9.30
C TYR A 306 3.45 21.50 8.30
N VAL A 307 2.60 20.79 7.58
CA VAL A 307 2.98 19.72 6.65
C VAL A 307 2.51 20.08 5.25
N ARG A 308 3.34 19.80 4.26
CA ARG A 308 3.02 20.02 2.84
C ARG A 308 1.63 19.47 2.53
N ASP A 309 0.80 20.29 1.88
CA ASP A 309 -0.55 19.95 1.44
C ASP A 309 -1.56 19.61 2.56
N GLY A 310 -1.27 20.00 3.82
CA GLY A 310 -2.17 19.74 4.95
C GLY A 310 -2.30 18.26 5.32
N ARG A 311 -1.25 17.47 5.08
CA ARG A 311 -1.20 16.04 5.44
C ARG A 311 -0.90 15.82 6.92
N ASN A 312 -1.56 16.56 7.80
CA ASN A 312 -1.39 16.52 9.24
C ASN A 312 -2.59 15.92 9.96
N ASN A 313 -3.47 15.25 9.24
CA ASN A 313 -4.69 14.67 9.82
C ASN A 313 -5.10 13.38 9.13
N LEU A 314 -5.88 12.59 9.84
CA LEU A 314 -6.55 11.39 9.36
C LEU A 314 -8.04 11.47 9.66
N LEU A 315 -8.83 11.30 8.63
CA LEU A 315 -10.27 11.14 8.70
C LEU A 315 -10.61 9.71 8.32
N LEU A 316 -11.29 8.98 9.22
CA LEU A 316 -11.82 7.66 8.94
C LEU A 316 -13.32 7.76 8.72
N LEU A 317 -13.75 7.27 7.58
CA LEU A 317 -15.13 7.23 7.14
C LEU A 317 -15.60 5.78 7.02
N ARG A 318 -16.86 5.51 7.36
CA ARG A 318 -17.52 4.23 7.14
C ARG A 318 -18.57 4.41 6.04
N GLY A 319 -18.47 3.59 4.98
CA GLY A 319 -19.42 3.60 3.89
C GLY A 319 -20.67 2.77 4.22
N GLU A 320 -21.84 3.20 3.76
CA GLU A 320 -23.09 2.48 3.91
C GLU A 320 -23.42 1.70 2.62
N GLY A 321 -23.28 0.37 2.68
CA GLY A 321 -23.65 -0.53 1.60
C GLY A 321 -22.93 -0.24 0.27
N ASP A 322 -23.67 -0.33 -0.84
CA ASP A 322 -23.16 -0.02 -2.19
C ASP A 322 -23.21 1.50 -2.50
N ASP A 323 -23.72 2.33 -1.60
CA ASP A 323 -23.74 3.79 -1.74
C ASP A 323 -22.68 4.42 -0.86
N ILE A 324 -21.45 4.42 -1.35
CA ILE A 324 -20.32 5.10 -0.68
C ILE A 324 -20.43 6.63 -0.79
N GLY A 325 -21.38 7.18 -1.54
CA GLY A 325 -21.73 8.59 -1.50
C GLY A 325 -22.31 9.01 -0.16
N GLN A 326 -22.82 8.06 0.61
CA GLN A 326 -23.24 8.23 2.00
C GLN A 326 -22.21 7.58 2.90
N TYR A 327 -21.54 8.36 3.71
CA TYR A 327 -20.54 7.89 4.66
C TYR A 327 -20.71 8.54 6.02
N GLU A 328 -20.46 7.76 7.06
CA GLU A 328 -20.39 8.22 8.44
C GLU A 328 -18.95 8.52 8.83
N GLN A 329 -18.72 9.66 9.47
CA GLN A 329 -17.41 9.95 10.05
C GLN A 329 -17.22 9.16 11.34
N VAL A 330 -16.26 8.23 11.36
CA VAL A 330 -15.90 7.47 12.56
C VAL A 330 -15.03 8.31 13.47
N PHE A 331 -13.95 8.88 12.94
CA PHE A 331 -13.13 9.84 13.68
C PHE A 331 -12.36 10.79 12.74
N HIS A 332 -11.88 11.90 13.34
CA HIS A 332 -10.94 12.83 12.70
C HIS A 332 -9.88 13.23 13.72
N VAL A 333 -8.63 12.92 13.41
CA VAL A 333 -7.47 13.15 14.28
C VAL A 333 -6.45 13.98 13.54
N SER A 334 -5.86 14.96 14.22
CA SER A 334 -4.75 15.77 13.69
C SER A 334 -3.48 15.50 14.49
N ASP A 335 -2.35 15.43 13.78
CA ASP A 335 -1.02 15.33 14.35
C ASP A 335 -0.10 16.40 13.75
N PRO A 336 0.56 17.24 14.56
CA PRO A 336 1.44 18.29 14.06
C PRO A 336 2.66 17.78 13.28
N TYR A 337 3.05 16.51 13.50
CA TYR A 337 4.16 15.88 12.77
C TYR A 337 3.78 15.25 11.44
N GLY A 338 2.50 15.32 11.06
CA GLY A 338 1.99 14.72 9.84
C GLY A 338 1.48 13.30 10.01
N MET A 339 0.53 12.96 9.15
CA MET A 339 -0.05 11.61 9.00
C MET A 339 -0.13 11.31 7.51
N VAL A 340 0.95 10.77 6.97
CA VAL A 340 1.10 10.54 5.54
C VAL A 340 1.25 9.05 5.29
N TYR A 341 0.77 8.57 4.16
CA TYR A 341 0.94 7.17 3.74
C TYR A 341 0.54 6.17 4.84
N TYR A 342 -0.64 6.38 5.41
CA TYR A 342 -1.19 5.47 6.40
C TYR A 342 -1.67 4.19 5.75
N ASP A 343 -1.60 3.12 6.54
CA ASP A 343 -2.10 1.80 6.22
C ASP A 343 -2.82 1.23 7.43
N ILE A 344 -4.09 0.87 7.24
CA ILE A 344 -4.92 0.24 8.27
C ILE A 344 -5.13 -1.21 7.88
N SER A 345 -4.82 -2.11 8.79
CA SER A 345 -4.92 -3.56 8.62
C SER A 345 -5.65 -4.19 9.79
N GLU A 346 -6.41 -5.24 9.52
CA GLU A 346 -7.13 -6.02 10.52
C GLU A 346 -6.36 -7.29 10.89
N TYR A 347 -6.39 -7.62 12.18
CA TYR A 347 -5.96 -8.91 12.71
C TYR A 347 -6.80 -9.31 13.92
N LYS A 348 -7.42 -10.48 13.88
CA LYS A 348 -8.25 -11.05 14.95
C LYS A 348 -9.33 -10.08 15.45
N GLY A 349 -10.02 -9.43 14.54
CA GLY A 349 -11.09 -8.47 14.83
C GLY A 349 -10.63 -7.11 15.36
N ARG A 350 -9.32 -6.85 15.40
CA ARG A 350 -8.73 -5.59 15.85
C ARG A 350 -8.04 -4.88 14.71
N LEU A 351 -8.15 -3.56 14.66
CA LEU A 351 -7.48 -2.73 13.68
C LEU A 351 -6.13 -2.24 14.20
N PHE A 352 -5.18 -2.18 13.29
CA PHE A 352 -3.84 -1.65 13.48
C PHE A 352 -3.54 -0.64 12.38
N MET A 353 -2.84 0.42 12.74
CA MET A 353 -2.51 1.47 11.80
C MET A 353 -1.01 1.74 11.78
N PHE A 354 -0.50 1.91 10.57
CA PHE A 354 0.84 2.39 10.27
C PHE A 354 0.73 3.73 9.57
N TRP A 355 1.66 4.64 9.81
CA TRP A 355 1.77 5.86 9.03
C TRP A 355 3.19 6.44 9.11
N SER A 356 3.57 7.20 8.10
CA SER A 356 4.75 8.03 8.14
C SER A 356 4.40 9.40 8.68
N SER A 357 5.21 9.94 9.58
CA SER A 357 5.22 11.36 9.85
C SER A 357 6.15 12.02 8.83
N ALA A 358 5.58 12.57 7.78
CA ALA A 358 6.37 13.35 6.84
C ALA A 358 6.47 14.77 7.35
N ASP A 359 7.54 15.10 8.05
CA ASP A 359 7.90 16.48 8.22
C ASP A 359 8.69 16.96 6.99
N LEU A 360 7.95 17.31 5.96
CA LEU A 360 8.51 17.90 4.74
C LEU A 360 9.12 19.31 5.00
N TYR A 361 9.09 19.79 6.23
CA TYR A 361 9.62 21.09 6.64
C TYR A 361 10.69 20.97 7.74
N VAL A 362 11.58 20.02 7.60
CA VAL A 362 12.76 19.87 8.47
C VAL A 362 13.54 21.19 8.57
N ASP A 363 13.50 22.02 7.53
CA ASP A 363 14.07 23.38 7.53
C ASP A 363 13.49 24.30 8.63
N LYS A 364 12.28 24.02 9.12
CA LYS A 364 11.62 24.78 10.18
C LYS A 364 11.72 24.15 11.56
N ASN A 365 12.02 22.84 11.61
CA ASN A 365 12.21 22.10 12.85
C ASN A 365 13.32 21.06 12.70
N PRO A 366 14.59 21.44 12.92
CA PRO A 366 15.74 20.55 12.75
C PRO A 366 15.76 19.34 13.70
N GLN A 367 14.84 19.27 14.66
CA GLN A 367 14.67 18.12 15.55
C GLN A 367 13.55 17.17 15.09
N ALA A 368 12.76 17.56 14.11
CA ALA A 368 11.73 16.69 13.57
C ALA A 368 12.40 15.57 12.77
N LYS A 369 11.96 14.36 13.00
CA LYS A 369 12.39 13.16 12.28
C LYS A 369 11.18 12.52 11.66
N ASP A 370 11.29 12.20 10.38
CA ASP A 370 10.30 11.37 9.74
C ASP A 370 10.40 9.95 10.31
N LEU A 371 9.32 9.50 10.91
CA LEU A 371 9.23 8.22 11.57
C LEU A 371 8.10 7.40 10.97
N LEU A 372 8.31 6.10 10.94
CA LEU A 372 7.23 5.16 10.74
C LEU A 372 6.60 4.86 12.11
N TRP A 373 5.32 5.16 12.24
CA TRP A 373 4.54 4.96 13.45
C TRP A 373 3.64 3.74 13.33
N PHE A 374 3.35 3.15 14.48
CA PHE A 374 2.41 2.05 14.65
C PHE A 374 1.51 2.31 15.85
N VAL A 375 0.23 1.96 15.73
CA VAL A 375 -0.72 1.94 16.83
C VAL A 375 -1.72 0.81 16.67
N ALA A 376 -2.12 0.21 17.79
CA ALA A 376 -3.26 -0.69 17.85
C ALA A 376 -4.52 0.14 18.07
N LEU A 377 -5.38 0.25 17.05
CA LEU A 377 -6.64 1.00 17.15
C LEU A 377 -7.71 0.24 17.94
N GLY A 378 -7.61 -1.07 18.06
CA GLY A 378 -8.62 -1.90 18.72
C GLY A 378 -9.80 -2.21 17.81
N GLU A 379 -11.00 -2.25 18.38
CA GLU A 379 -12.25 -2.53 17.66
C GLU A 379 -13.02 -1.24 17.41
N ILE A 380 -13.60 -1.12 16.23
CA ILE A 380 -14.59 -0.07 15.90
C ILE A 380 -15.98 -0.68 16.10
N GLU A 381 -16.80 -0.05 16.90
CA GLU A 381 -18.20 -0.44 17.16
C GLU A 381 -19.12 -0.07 16.00
#